data_8f0c3cb527265c41e4eda91de740677b
#
_entry.id   8f0c3cb527265c41e4eda91de740677b
#
_cell.length_a   1.000
_cell.length_b   1.000
_cell.length_c   1.000
_cell.angle_alpha   90.00
_cell.angle_beta   90.00
_cell.angle_gamma   90.00
#
_symmetry.space_group_name_H-M   'P 1'
#
loop_
_entity.id
_entity.type
_entity.pdbx_description
1 polymer ?
#
loop_
_entity_poly.entity_id
_entity_poly.type
_entity_poly.pdbx_seq_one_letter_code
_entity_poly.pdbx_strand_id
1 'polypeptide(L)'
;SSDLAGVRTPAPVAALHEVMPAAFNELVRIREVLENHFHDMQDFEFTIQDRTVYMLQTRNGKRTGVAAFRIACEMVEQGLIDWKTAVRRIPADQVDQLLTPIFDREAIKSAKVLTRGLPAGPGAATGRIYLNAERCVEAADRGEKVLLVRLETSPEDLRGMIAAEGI
;
A
#
# COMPACT_ATOMS: atom_id res chain seq x y z
N SER A 1 -20.56 14.34 -1.44
CA SER A 1 -19.43 13.61 -0.86
C SER A 1 -18.82 12.55 -1.77
N SER A 2 -19.41 12.24 -2.90
CA SER A 2 -18.88 11.31 -3.91
C SER A 2 -17.84 11.94 -4.85
N ASP A 3 -17.56 13.20 -4.71
CA ASP A 3 -16.72 13.97 -5.64
C ASP A 3 -15.21 13.90 -5.35
N LEU A 4 -14.78 13.09 -4.40
CA LEU A 4 -13.36 12.89 -4.09
C LEU A 4 -12.68 11.83 -4.95
N ALA A 5 -13.43 11.15 -5.81
CA ALA A 5 -12.86 10.16 -6.72
C ALA A 5 -12.34 10.83 -8.01
N GLY A 6 -11.11 11.29 -8.00
CA GLY A 6 -10.33 11.37 -9.22
C GLY A 6 -10.14 12.72 -9.90
N VAL A 7 -10.71 13.82 -9.42
CA VAL A 7 -10.55 15.13 -10.12
C VAL A 7 -9.44 16.01 -9.54
N ARG A 8 -9.04 15.79 -8.29
CA ARG A 8 -7.96 16.55 -7.65
C ARG A 8 -7.01 15.64 -6.89
N THR A 9 -5.73 15.81 -7.07
CA THR A 9 -4.72 15.16 -6.22
C THR A 9 -4.79 15.80 -4.83
N PRO A 10 -5.06 15.01 -3.77
CA PRO A 10 -5.12 15.56 -2.41
C PRO A 10 -3.74 16.02 -1.93
N ALA A 11 -3.71 17.10 -1.17
CA ALA A 11 -2.51 17.51 -0.45
C ALA A 11 -2.31 16.63 0.81
N PRO A 12 -1.06 16.37 1.22
CA PRO A 12 -0.79 15.69 2.48
C PRO A 12 -1.39 16.46 3.65
N VAL A 13 -2.02 15.76 4.62
CA VAL A 13 -2.61 16.38 5.81
C VAL A 13 -1.56 17.20 6.60
N ALA A 14 -0.30 16.79 6.59
CA ALA A 14 0.79 17.53 7.22
C ALA A 14 0.92 18.98 6.71
N ALA A 15 0.59 19.25 5.45
CA ALA A 15 0.59 20.60 4.90
C ALA A 15 -0.45 21.52 5.57
N LEU A 16 -1.48 20.96 6.18
CA LEU A 16 -2.46 21.74 6.95
C LEU A 16 -1.85 22.42 8.17
N HIS A 17 -0.78 21.86 8.72
CA HIS A 17 -0.05 22.47 9.84
C HIS A 17 0.48 23.88 9.50
N GLU A 18 0.91 24.11 8.28
CA GLU A 18 1.43 25.41 7.83
C GLU A 18 0.28 26.41 7.57
N VAL A 19 -0.84 25.93 7.02
CA VAL A 19 -1.94 26.79 6.59
C VAL A 19 -2.94 27.06 7.71
N MET A 20 -3.24 26.04 8.53
CA MET A 20 -4.24 26.08 9.60
C MET A 20 -3.78 25.26 10.81
N PRO A 21 -2.77 25.73 11.58
CA PRO A 21 -2.18 24.93 12.68
C PRO A 21 -3.19 24.54 13.76
N ALA A 22 -4.17 25.39 14.07
CA ALA A 22 -5.21 25.08 15.06
C ALA A 22 -6.08 23.90 14.60
N ALA A 23 -6.48 23.87 13.33
CA ALA A 23 -7.26 22.77 12.77
C ALA A 23 -6.42 21.48 12.69
N PHE A 24 -5.14 21.57 12.34
CA PHE A 24 -4.23 20.42 12.37
C PHE A 24 -4.11 19.82 13.78
N ASN A 25 -3.90 20.66 14.80
CA ASN A 25 -3.82 20.19 16.18
C ASN A 25 -5.12 19.53 16.65
N GLU A 26 -6.27 20.05 16.23
CA GLU A 26 -7.57 19.43 16.53
C GLU A 26 -7.72 18.05 15.83
N LEU A 27 -7.24 17.90 14.59
CA LEU A 27 -7.22 16.58 13.92
C LEU A 27 -6.31 15.60 14.64
N VAL A 28 -5.15 16.04 15.13
CA VAL A 28 -4.25 15.19 15.94
C VAL A 28 -4.97 14.74 17.23
N ARG A 29 -5.64 15.66 17.92
CA ARG A 29 -6.43 15.35 19.12
C ARG A 29 -7.56 14.35 18.84
N ILE A 30 -8.29 14.54 17.74
CA ILE A 30 -9.36 13.61 17.32
C ILE A 30 -8.78 12.22 17.05
N ARG A 31 -7.65 12.13 16.33
CA ARG A 31 -6.95 10.87 16.08
C ARG A 31 -6.63 10.16 17.40
N GLU A 32 -6.02 10.85 18.36
CA GLU A 32 -5.65 10.27 19.66
C GLU A 32 -6.87 9.75 20.43
N VAL A 33 -7.96 10.50 20.43
CA VAL A 33 -9.22 10.08 21.07
C VAL A 33 -9.77 8.81 20.40
N LEU A 34 -9.78 8.76 19.07
CA LEU A 34 -10.27 7.61 18.32
C LEU A 34 -9.38 6.37 18.53
N GLU A 35 -8.07 6.51 18.41
CA GLU A 35 -7.12 5.40 18.59
C GLU A 35 -7.18 4.82 20.02
N ASN A 36 -7.29 5.68 21.03
CA ASN A 36 -7.46 5.26 22.43
C ASN A 36 -8.82 4.58 22.68
N HIS A 37 -9.89 5.05 22.03
CA HIS A 37 -11.22 4.48 22.20
C HIS A 37 -11.37 3.12 21.50
N PHE A 38 -10.94 3.04 20.24
CA PHE A 38 -11.07 1.83 19.42
C PHE A 38 -9.91 0.84 19.60
N HIS A 39 -8.83 1.28 20.24
CA HIS A 39 -7.56 0.55 20.33
C HIS A 39 -7.08 0.09 18.95
N ASP A 40 -7.37 0.86 17.91
CA ASP A 40 -6.96 0.60 16.54
C ASP A 40 -6.88 1.89 15.73
N MET A 41 -6.08 1.84 14.64
CA MET A 41 -5.99 2.93 13.68
C MET A 41 -7.35 3.18 13.03
N GLN A 42 -7.74 4.45 12.96
CA GLN A 42 -9.00 4.87 12.38
C GLN A 42 -8.78 5.70 11.12
N ASP A 43 -9.58 5.43 10.12
CA ASP A 43 -9.78 6.27 8.94
C ASP A 43 -11.00 7.15 9.21
N PHE A 44 -10.84 8.46 9.17
CA PHE A 44 -11.95 9.37 9.45
C PHE A 44 -12.06 10.50 8.43
N GLU A 45 -13.28 10.90 8.19
CA GLU A 45 -13.63 11.99 7.29
C GLU A 45 -13.95 13.23 8.12
N PHE A 46 -13.53 14.40 7.65
CA PHE A 46 -13.77 15.67 8.30
C PHE A 46 -14.03 16.78 7.28
N THR A 47 -14.59 17.87 7.74
CA THR A 47 -14.65 19.15 7.01
C THR A 47 -14.20 20.28 7.92
N ILE A 48 -13.79 21.39 7.31
CA ILE A 48 -13.43 22.60 8.04
C ILE A 48 -14.33 23.73 7.54
N GLN A 49 -15.06 24.34 8.45
CA GLN A 49 -15.87 25.53 8.17
C GLN A 49 -15.56 26.58 9.25
N ASP A 50 -15.33 27.80 8.81
CA ASP A 50 -15.02 28.94 9.70
C ASP A 50 -13.89 28.62 10.70
N ARG A 51 -12.84 27.93 10.20
CA ARG A 51 -11.67 27.46 10.97
C ARG A 51 -11.99 26.41 12.04
N THR A 52 -13.23 25.91 12.09
CA THR A 52 -13.65 24.83 13.00
C THR A 52 -13.64 23.50 12.26
N VAL A 53 -13.06 22.49 12.89
CA VAL A 53 -13.04 21.10 12.37
C VAL A 53 -14.35 20.42 12.78
N TYR A 54 -15.00 19.80 11.81
CA TYR A 54 -16.17 18.95 12.02
C TYR A 54 -15.84 17.53 11.55
N MET A 55 -15.90 16.59 12.48
CA MET A 55 -15.77 15.18 12.16
C MET A 55 -17.08 14.68 11.57
N LEU A 56 -17.01 14.00 10.44
CA LEU A 56 -18.18 13.50 9.71
C LEU A 56 -18.38 12.00 9.93
N GLN A 57 -17.31 11.22 9.84
CA GLN A 57 -17.37 9.76 9.89
C GLN A 57 -16.03 9.19 10.34
N THR A 58 -16.07 8.03 11.00
CA THR A 58 -14.90 7.20 11.28
C THR A 58 -15.18 5.74 10.93
N ARG A 59 -14.13 5.02 10.57
CA ARG A 59 -14.15 3.57 10.32
C ARG A 59 -12.78 2.96 10.60
N ASN A 60 -12.73 1.64 10.76
CA ASN A 60 -11.46 0.94 10.86
C ASN A 60 -10.66 1.13 9.57
N GLY A 61 -9.42 1.56 9.70
CA GLY A 61 -8.54 1.83 8.57
C GLY A 61 -8.21 0.56 7.80
N LYS A 62 -8.48 0.57 6.50
CA LYS A 62 -8.02 -0.48 5.59
C LYS A 62 -6.51 -0.38 5.44
N ARG A 63 -5.82 -1.54 5.44
CA ARG A 63 -4.36 -1.57 5.42
C ARG A 63 -3.82 -2.76 4.64
N THR A 64 -2.66 -2.59 4.02
CA THR A 64 -1.90 -3.69 3.41
C THR A 64 -1.23 -4.52 4.51
N GLY A 65 -0.76 -5.73 4.18
CA GLY A 65 -0.07 -6.60 5.15
C GLY A 65 1.12 -5.92 5.83
N VAL A 66 1.96 -5.21 5.07
CA VAL A 66 3.09 -4.44 5.61
C VAL A 66 2.62 -3.37 6.60
N ALA A 67 1.57 -2.63 6.25
CA ALA A 67 1.01 -1.61 7.12
C ALA A 67 0.35 -2.22 8.37
N ALA A 68 -0.36 -3.34 8.23
CA ALA A 68 -0.97 -4.03 9.36
C ALA A 68 0.07 -4.47 10.39
N PHE A 69 1.18 -5.05 9.93
CA PHE A 69 2.27 -5.47 10.79
C PHE A 69 2.91 -4.29 11.52
N ARG A 70 3.27 -3.23 10.78
CA ARG A 70 3.88 -2.03 11.35
C ARG A 70 2.97 -1.36 12.38
N ILE A 71 1.69 -1.17 12.05
CA ILE A 71 0.71 -0.56 12.95
C ILE A 71 0.57 -1.40 14.22
N ALA A 72 0.49 -2.73 14.11
CA ALA A 72 0.36 -3.60 15.26
C ALA A 72 1.58 -3.48 16.20
N CYS A 73 2.81 -3.42 15.65
CA CYS A 73 4.02 -3.20 16.45
C CYS A 73 4.03 -1.84 17.14
N GLU A 74 3.75 -0.76 16.39
CA GLU A 74 3.72 0.61 16.93
C GLU A 74 2.66 0.76 18.03
N MET A 75 1.50 0.11 17.90
CA MET A 75 0.45 0.14 18.93
C MET A 75 0.85 -0.62 20.21
N VAL A 76 1.64 -1.69 20.10
CA VAL A 76 2.21 -2.37 21.27
C VAL A 76 3.24 -1.49 21.96
N GLU A 77 4.13 -0.86 21.19
CA GLU A 77 5.14 0.07 21.72
C GLU A 77 4.53 1.25 22.45
N GLN A 78 3.38 1.75 21.95
CA GLN A 78 2.60 2.82 22.57
C GLN A 78 1.74 2.34 23.76
N GLY A 79 1.69 1.04 24.02
CA GLY A 79 0.87 0.47 25.09
C GLY A 79 -0.63 0.46 24.85
N LEU A 80 -1.08 0.70 23.61
CA LEU A 80 -2.50 0.71 23.21
C LEU A 80 -3.09 -0.70 23.14
N ILE A 81 -2.26 -1.70 22.80
CA ILE A 81 -2.64 -3.12 22.73
C ILE A 81 -1.51 -4.00 23.27
N ASP A 82 -1.82 -5.23 23.65
CA ASP A 82 -0.83 -6.24 24.01
C ASP A 82 -0.35 -7.05 22.79
N TRP A 83 0.76 -7.77 22.93
CA TRP A 83 1.34 -8.61 21.87
C TRP A 83 0.38 -9.67 21.36
N LYS A 84 -0.45 -10.25 22.23
CA LYS A 84 -1.43 -11.26 21.85
C LYS A 84 -2.49 -10.68 20.92
N THR A 85 -2.98 -9.50 21.24
CA THR A 85 -3.92 -8.75 20.38
C THR A 85 -3.27 -8.35 19.05
N ALA A 86 -2.01 -7.88 19.08
CA ALA A 86 -1.26 -7.54 17.87
C ALA A 86 -1.16 -8.72 16.90
N VAL A 87 -0.74 -9.90 17.39
CA VAL A 87 -0.64 -11.12 16.58
C VAL A 87 -2.00 -11.53 15.99
N ARG A 88 -3.06 -11.46 16.79
CA ARG A 88 -4.42 -11.84 16.34
C ARG A 88 -5.00 -10.89 15.28
N ARG A 89 -4.48 -9.68 15.18
CA ARG A 89 -4.95 -8.67 14.20
C ARG A 89 -4.30 -8.78 12.83
N ILE A 90 -3.24 -9.56 12.72
CA ILE A 90 -2.55 -9.78 11.45
C ILE A 90 -3.09 -11.07 10.83
N PRO A 91 -3.88 -10.98 9.74
CA PRO A 91 -4.36 -12.17 9.03
C PRO A 91 -3.19 -12.98 8.45
N ALA A 92 -3.29 -14.30 8.50
CA ALA A 92 -2.20 -15.18 8.06
C ALA A 92 -1.86 -15.00 6.57
N ASP A 93 -2.87 -14.77 5.72
CA ASP A 93 -2.71 -14.47 4.30
C ASP A 93 -1.92 -13.17 4.04
N GLN A 94 -1.97 -12.22 4.95
CA GLN A 94 -1.16 -11.00 4.86
C GLN A 94 0.31 -11.25 5.25
N VAL A 95 0.60 -12.26 6.06
CA VAL A 95 1.98 -12.63 6.39
C VAL A 95 2.69 -13.18 5.16
N ASP A 96 2.02 -13.98 4.35
CA ASP A 96 2.59 -14.50 3.09
C ASP A 96 3.02 -13.37 2.15
N GLN A 97 2.28 -12.26 2.11
CA GLN A 97 2.66 -11.08 1.32
C GLN A 97 3.96 -10.42 1.82
N LEU A 98 4.27 -10.54 3.11
CA LEU A 98 5.51 -10.01 3.69
C LEU A 98 6.73 -10.88 3.37
N LEU A 99 6.50 -12.15 3.06
CA LEU A 99 7.54 -13.11 2.69
C LEU A 99 7.88 -13.09 1.20
N THR A 100 7.19 -12.27 0.40
CA THR A 100 7.51 -12.09 -1.02
C THR A 100 8.89 -11.44 -1.19
N PRO A 101 9.67 -11.83 -2.22
CA PRO A 101 10.93 -11.19 -2.52
C PRO A 101 10.80 -9.69 -2.69
N ILE A 102 11.75 -8.93 -2.18
CA ILE A 102 11.85 -7.47 -2.35
C ILE A 102 13.22 -7.12 -2.90
N PHE A 103 13.31 -6.01 -3.62
CA PHE A 103 14.61 -5.48 -4.02
C PHE A 103 15.31 -4.80 -2.85
N ASP A 104 16.64 -4.89 -2.83
CA ASP A 104 17.46 -4.08 -1.92
C ASP A 104 17.21 -2.59 -2.14
N ARG A 105 17.02 -1.84 -1.04
CA ARG A 105 16.63 -0.43 -1.09
C ARG A 105 17.72 0.46 -1.70
N GLU A 106 18.99 0.17 -1.45
CA GLU A 106 20.10 0.95 -2.00
C GLU A 106 20.31 0.63 -3.48
N ALA A 107 20.13 -0.63 -3.87
CA ALA A 107 20.17 -1.03 -5.27
C ALA A 107 19.09 -0.34 -6.11
N ILE A 108 17.87 -0.19 -5.57
CA ILE A 108 16.78 0.54 -6.27
C ILE A 108 17.17 2.01 -6.51
N LYS A 109 17.81 2.68 -5.55
CA LYS A 109 18.19 4.10 -5.70
C LYS A 109 19.18 4.33 -6.83
N SER A 110 20.07 3.38 -7.07
CA SER A 110 21.10 3.42 -8.12
C SER A 110 20.64 2.80 -9.44
N ALA A 111 19.52 2.10 -9.47
CA ALA A 111 19.02 1.41 -10.66
C ALA A 111 18.49 2.39 -11.71
N LYS A 112 18.81 2.10 -12.98
CA LYS A 112 18.21 2.82 -14.10
C LYS A 112 16.76 2.40 -14.28
N VAL A 113 15.82 3.31 -14.02
CA VAL A 113 14.41 3.09 -14.29
C VAL A 113 14.17 3.12 -15.80
N LEU A 114 13.67 2.03 -16.37
CA LEU A 114 13.32 1.92 -17.79
C LEU A 114 11.90 2.40 -18.06
N THR A 115 10.96 1.99 -17.20
CA THR A 115 9.54 2.38 -17.31
C THR A 115 8.86 2.28 -15.94
N ARG A 116 7.60 2.71 -15.87
CA ARG A 116 6.74 2.59 -14.70
C ARG A 116 5.42 1.99 -15.12
N GLY A 117 4.83 1.15 -14.25
CA GLY A 117 3.51 0.55 -14.42
C GLY A 117 2.64 0.73 -13.19
N LEU A 118 1.39 0.31 -13.27
CA LEU A 118 0.48 0.25 -12.13
C LEU A 118 0.80 -1.00 -11.29
N PRO A 119 0.95 -0.86 -9.97
CA PRO A 119 1.22 -2.01 -9.11
C PRO A 119 -0.03 -2.90 -9.04
N ALA A 120 0.09 -4.16 -9.46
CA ALA A 120 -0.99 -5.14 -9.46
C ALA A 120 -0.82 -6.22 -8.39
N GLY A 121 0.39 -6.45 -7.92
CA GLY A 121 0.70 -7.43 -6.89
C GLY A 121 1.96 -7.07 -6.09
N PRO A 122 2.14 -7.67 -4.92
CA PRO A 122 3.35 -7.49 -4.11
C PRO A 122 4.51 -8.30 -4.67
N GLY A 123 5.72 -7.89 -4.32
CA GLY A 123 6.93 -8.64 -4.62
C GLY A 123 7.85 -7.98 -5.62
N ALA A 124 8.96 -8.67 -5.88
CA ALA A 124 9.96 -8.29 -6.86
C ALA A 124 10.35 -9.51 -7.68
N ALA A 125 10.49 -9.33 -8.97
CA ALA A 125 10.90 -10.37 -9.87
C ALA A 125 12.10 -9.93 -10.72
N THR A 126 12.94 -10.89 -11.09
CA THR A 126 14.06 -10.67 -11.99
C THR A 126 14.05 -11.69 -13.10
N GLY A 127 14.39 -11.29 -14.31
CA GLY A 127 14.40 -12.19 -15.45
C GLY A 127 14.69 -11.48 -16.76
N ARG A 128 14.72 -12.25 -17.83
CA ARG A 128 14.87 -11.74 -19.18
C ARG A 128 13.53 -11.18 -19.67
N ILE A 129 13.55 -10.01 -20.28
CA ILE A 129 12.34 -9.34 -20.78
C ILE A 129 11.87 -9.96 -22.08
N TYR A 130 10.60 -10.31 -22.13
CA TYR A 130 9.88 -10.74 -23.32
C TYR A 130 8.64 -9.85 -23.53
N LEU A 131 8.43 -9.42 -24.79
CA LEU A 131 7.32 -8.55 -25.17
C LEU A 131 6.15 -9.32 -25.80
N ASN A 132 6.27 -10.65 -25.84
CA ASN A 132 5.28 -11.55 -26.44
C ASN A 132 5.09 -12.76 -25.53
N ALA A 133 3.83 -13.10 -25.24
CA ALA A 133 3.46 -14.17 -24.31
C ALA A 133 3.96 -15.55 -24.77
N GLU A 134 3.88 -15.87 -26.05
CA GLU A 134 4.31 -17.17 -26.59
C GLU A 134 5.81 -17.37 -26.41
N ARG A 135 6.63 -16.37 -26.78
CA ARG A 135 8.08 -16.41 -26.58
C ARG A 135 8.47 -16.44 -25.11
N CYS A 136 7.67 -15.80 -24.24
CA CYS A 136 7.85 -15.86 -22.80
C CYS A 136 7.70 -17.30 -22.30
N VAL A 137 6.65 -18.00 -22.73
CA VAL A 137 6.39 -19.40 -22.39
C VAL A 137 7.53 -20.30 -22.91
N GLU A 138 7.90 -20.18 -24.18
CA GLU A 138 8.99 -20.97 -24.76
C GLU A 138 10.32 -20.82 -24.00
N ALA A 139 10.61 -19.60 -23.51
CA ALA A 139 11.82 -19.34 -22.73
C ALA A 139 11.71 -19.92 -21.32
N ALA A 140 10.55 -19.78 -20.68
CA ALA A 140 10.28 -20.37 -19.36
C ALA A 140 10.36 -21.91 -19.41
N ASP A 141 9.84 -22.54 -20.46
CA ASP A 141 9.95 -24.00 -20.69
C ASP A 141 11.40 -24.48 -20.83
N ARG A 142 12.30 -23.60 -21.28
CA ARG A 142 13.76 -23.85 -21.29
C ARG A 142 14.43 -23.62 -19.95
N GLY A 143 13.69 -23.24 -18.93
CA GLY A 143 14.21 -22.95 -17.58
C GLY A 143 14.78 -21.54 -17.40
N GLU A 144 14.51 -20.61 -18.33
CA GLU A 144 14.90 -19.22 -18.19
C GLU A 144 13.94 -18.50 -17.22
N LYS A 145 14.48 -17.63 -16.35
CA LYS A 145 13.66 -16.66 -15.60
C LYS A 145 13.25 -15.55 -16.54
N VAL A 146 11.95 -15.33 -16.67
CA VAL A 146 11.38 -14.42 -17.67
C VAL A 146 10.46 -13.38 -17.05
N LEU A 147 10.45 -12.18 -17.63
CA LEU A 147 9.51 -11.11 -17.33
C LEU A 147 8.69 -10.83 -18.59
N LEU A 148 7.37 -10.81 -18.44
CA LEU A 148 6.48 -10.42 -19.54
C LEU A 148 6.19 -8.91 -19.44
N VAL A 149 6.60 -8.13 -20.43
CA VAL A 149 6.36 -6.69 -20.48
C VAL A 149 5.42 -6.36 -21.62
N ARG A 150 4.26 -5.80 -21.27
CA ARG A 150 3.21 -5.42 -22.23
C ARG A 150 2.79 -3.98 -21.95
N LEU A 151 2.20 -3.30 -22.94
CA LEU A 151 1.52 -2.03 -22.70
C LEU A 151 0.27 -2.23 -21.85
N GLU A 152 -0.53 -3.25 -22.20
CA GLU A 152 -1.67 -3.75 -21.46
C GLU A 152 -1.67 -5.28 -21.59
N THR A 153 -2.03 -5.96 -20.52
CA THR A 153 -2.24 -7.41 -20.55
C THR A 153 -3.64 -7.74 -21.03
N SER A 154 -3.78 -8.78 -21.82
CA SER A 154 -5.06 -9.30 -22.31
C SER A 154 -5.26 -10.75 -21.86
N PRO A 155 -6.48 -11.30 -21.98
CA PRO A 155 -6.72 -12.72 -21.72
C PRO A 155 -5.85 -13.67 -22.59
N GLU A 156 -5.44 -13.21 -23.76
CA GLU A 156 -4.57 -13.97 -24.68
C GLU A 156 -3.14 -14.09 -24.13
N ASP A 157 -2.70 -13.16 -23.29
CA ASP A 157 -1.39 -13.16 -22.64
C ASP A 157 -1.33 -14.11 -21.42
N LEU A 158 -2.45 -14.73 -21.01
CA LEU A 158 -2.58 -15.48 -19.76
C LEU A 158 -1.49 -16.56 -19.58
N ARG A 159 -1.15 -17.30 -20.65
CA ARG A 159 -0.10 -18.31 -20.57
C ARG A 159 1.27 -17.72 -20.29
N GLY A 160 1.59 -16.60 -20.93
CA GLY A 160 2.83 -15.85 -20.67
C GLY A 160 2.86 -15.25 -19.27
N MET A 161 1.71 -14.78 -18.79
CA MET A 161 1.58 -14.24 -17.42
C MET A 161 1.83 -15.32 -16.36
N ILE A 162 1.32 -16.53 -16.58
CA ILE A 162 1.52 -17.67 -15.65
C ILE A 162 2.98 -18.15 -15.67
N ALA A 163 3.63 -18.13 -16.84
CA ALA A 163 5.00 -18.60 -16.98
C ALA A 163 6.05 -17.59 -16.49
N ALA A 164 5.69 -16.29 -16.39
CA ALA A 164 6.60 -15.23 -16.02
C ALA A 164 6.79 -15.13 -14.51
N GLU A 165 8.02 -14.78 -14.08
CA GLU A 165 8.33 -14.41 -12.68
C GLU A 165 7.69 -13.08 -12.30
N GLY A 166 7.36 -12.22 -13.29
CA GLY A 166 6.70 -10.94 -13.12
C GLY A 166 6.20 -10.36 -14.44
N ILE A 167 5.27 -9.42 -14.34
CA ILE A 167 4.57 -8.78 -15.44
C ILE A 167 4.73 -7.27 -15.30
#